data_4b6f2a3ed448a483ff3700c74a64eea5
#
_entry.id   4b6f2a3ed448a483ff3700c74a64eea5
#
_cell.length_a   1.000
_cell.length_b   1.000
_cell.length_c   1.000
_cell.angle_alpha   90.00
_cell.angle_beta   90.00
_cell.angle_gamma   90.00
#
_symmetry.space_group_name_H-M   'P 1'
#
loop_
_entity.id
_entity.type
_entity.pdbx_description
1 polymer ?
#
loop_
_entity_poly.entity_id
_entity_poly.type
_entity_poly.pdbx_seq_one_letter_code
_entity_poly.pdbx_strand_id
1 'polypeptide(L)'
;ANIRPTFTFSSLIENSPLKKDRIEGTDLVFLRELTGGIYFGERGRKDNDNYAYDTCQYSREEIIRIAKIGFEYAKKRSKKLCCVDKANVLETSRLWRETVQGMEKDYPEIKVSYEFVDAVAMRLVQWPSSYDVLITSNLFGDILTDEASVISGSMGLMPSASIGSENALYEPIHGSYPEATGKKIANPIASILSLSMMLDHSFNLKGESKIINRAVEDSLVNKFTTPDLNKDNKAYTTDEVGDYIVNFIKNS
;
A
#
# COMPACT_ATOMS: atom_id res chain seq x y z
N ALA A 1 -8.24 4.70 -7.90
CA ALA A 1 -7.55 4.58 -6.61
C ALA A 1 -6.26 3.82 -6.75
N ASN A 2 -5.28 4.15 -5.94
CA ASN A 2 -4.08 3.34 -5.78
C ASN A 2 -4.25 2.42 -4.57
N ILE A 3 -4.16 1.13 -4.80
CA ILE A 3 -4.36 0.05 -3.84
C ILE A 3 -3.00 -0.45 -3.41
N ARG A 4 -2.70 -0.36 -2.12
CA ARG A 4 -1.42 -0.76 -1.50
C ARG A 4 -1.68 -1.73 -0.35
N PRO A 5 -1.67 -3.04 -0.59
CA PRO A 5 -1.78 -4.02 0.48
C PRO A 5 -0.51 -4.04 1.32
N THR A 6 -0.67 -4.16 2.63
CA THR A 6 0.42 -4.32 3.60
C THR A 6 0.09 -5.51 4.49
N PHE A 7 0.92 -6.52 4.45
CA PHE A 7 0.73 -7.73 5.24
C PHE A 7 2.08 -8.29 5.71
N THR A 8 2.04 -9.09 6.75
CA THR A 8 3.21 -9.80 7.26
C THR A 8 3.23 -11.22 6.74
N PHE A 9 4.36 -11.62 6.14
CA PHE A 9 4.64 -13.03 5.91
C PHE A 9 5.16 -13.67 7.21
N SER A 10 4.58 -14.78 7.62
CA SER A 10 4.98 -15.46 8.86
C SER A 10 6.45 -15.81 8.91
N SER A 11 7.05 -16.14 7.74
CA SER A 11 8.48 -16.44 7.58
C SER A 11 9.40 -15.23 7.73
N LEU A 12 8.88 -14.01 7.62
CA LEU A 12 9.66 -12.77 7.65
C LEU A 12 9.41 -11.90 8.88
N ILE A 13 8.61 -12.34 9.84
CA ILE A 13 8.28 -11.56 11.04
C ILE A 13 9.56 -11.06 11.76
N GLU A 14 10.58 -11.91 11.84
CA GLU A 14 11.86 -11.56 12.47
C GLU A 14 12.71 -10.57 11.62
N ASN A 15 12.35 -10.32 10.37
CA ASN A 15 13.03 -9.36 9.51
C ASN A 15 12.57 -7.92 9.74
N SER A 16 11.36 -7.74 10.29
CA SER A 16 10.85 -6.43 10.67
C SER A 16 11.61 -5.87 11.87
N PRO A 17 11.91 -4.58 11.91
CA PRO A 17 12.46 -3.94 13.10
C PRO A 17 11.43 -3.78 14.23
N LEU A 18 10.16 -4.06 13.95
CA LEU A 18 9.08 -4.01 14.93
C LEU A 18 8.98 -5.33 15.71
N LYS A 19 8.45 -5.24 16.93
CA LYS A 19 8.25 -6.44 17.75
C LYS A 19 7.21 -7.36 17.13
N LYS A 20 7.48 -8.66 17.16
CA LYS A 20 6.62 -9.71 16.61
C LYS A 20 5.16 -9.61 17.09
N ASP A 21 4.96 -9.48 18.41
CA ASP A 21 3.64 -9.35 19.02
C ASP A 21 2.83 -8.14 18.54
N ARG A 22 3.46 -7.18 17.88
CA ARG A 22 2.82 -5.98 17.31
C ARG A 22 2.36 -6.16 15.89
N ILE A 23 3.11 -6.90 15.09
CA ILE A 23 2.90 -7.01 13.64
C ILE A 23 2.32 -8.34 13.20
N GLU A 24 2.36 -9.37 14.04
CA GLU A 24 1.84 -10.71 13.71
C GLU A 24 0.35 -10.64 13.31
N GLY A 25 0.01 -11.27 12.17
CA GLY A 25 -1.35 -11.25 11.64
C GLY A 25 -1.80 -9.93 11.02
N THR A 26 -0.89 -8.99 10.78
CA THR A 26 -1.23 -7.76 10.06
C THR A 26 -1.58 -8.09 8.62
N ASP A 27 -2.78 -7.67 8.20
CA ASP A 27 -3.30 -7.69 6.83
C ASP A 27 -4.22 -6.49 6.64
N LEU A 28 -3.68 -5.42 6.09
CA LEU A 28 -4.40 -4.18 5.86
C LEU A 28 -4.20 -3.67 4.42
N VAL A 29 -5.08 -2.80 3.95
CA VAL A 29 -5.02 -2.20 2.62
C VAL A 29 -5.17 -0.70 2.73
N PHE A 30 -4.22 0.03 2.16
CA PHE A 30 -4.37 1.45 1.90
C PHE A 30 -5.00 1.67 0.52
N LEU A 31 -5.95 2.58 0.49
CA LEU A 31 -6.52 3.14 -0.73
C LEU A 31 -6.15 4.62 -0.76
N ARG A 32 -5.15 4.93 -1.58
CA ARG A 32 -4.60 6.27 -1.76
C ARG A 32 -5.27 6.96 -2.94
N GLU A 33 -5.80 8.15 -2.73
CA GLU A 33 -6.19 9.03 -3.83
C GLU A 33 -4.94 9.51 -4.57
N LEU A 34 -4.91 9.47 -5.91
CA LEU A 34 -3.71 9.80 -6.70
C LEU A 34 -3.85 11.00 -7.61
N THR A 35 -5.05 11.54 -7.80
CA THR A 35 -5.32 12.51 -8.89
C THR A 35 -5.56 13.92 -8.39
N GLY A 36 -5.50 14.14 -7.09
CA GLY A 36 -5.73 15.43 -6.45
C GLY A 36 -4.70 15.80 -5.39
N GLY A 37 -5.06 16.80 -4.60
CA GLY A 37 -4.28 17.25 -3.46
C GLY A 37 -3.08 18.12 -3.83
N ILE A 38 -2.11 18.17 -2.94
CA ILE A 38 -0.94 19.04 -3.04
C ILE A 38 -0.03 18.71 -4.24
N TYR A 39 -0.10 17.48 -4.78
CA TYR A 39 0.69 17.04 -5.93
C TYR A 39 0.27 17.74 -7.22
N PHE A 40 -0.98 18.19 -7.33
CA PHE A 40 -1.57 18.75 -8.54
C PHE A 40 -2.07 20.19 -8.36
N GLY A 41 -2.03 20.71 -7.15
CA GLY A 41 -2.42 22.06 -6.85
C GLY A 41 -1.45 23.11 -7.37
N GLU A 42 -1.91 24.34 -7.39
CA GLU A 42 -1.06 25.49 -7.74
C GLU A 42 0.09 25.60 -6.75
N ARG A 43 1.28 25.84 -7.27
CA ARG A 43 2.49 26.01 -6.46
C ARG A 43 3.34 27.15 -7.01
N GLY A 44 4.13 27.77 -6.17
CA GLY A 44 4.99 28.84 -6.64
C GLY A 44 5.85 29.48 -5.56
N ARG A 45 6.62 30.46 -6.02
CA ARG A 45 7.42 31.34 -5.17
C ARG A 45 7.05 32.79 -5.42
N LYS A 46 7.18 33.61 -4.42
CA LYS A 46 6.89 35.04 -4.44
C LYS A 46 8.02 35.81 -3.74
N ASP A 47 8.03 37.11 -3.91
CA ASP A 47 8.91 38.02 -3.17
C ASP A 47 10.40 37.63 -3.30
N ASN A 48 10.89 37.55 -4.56
CA ASN A 48 12.28 37.17 -4.87
C ASN A 48 12.71 35.86 -4.18
N ASP A 49 11.84 34.82 -4.25
CA ASP A 49 12.04 33.50 -3.64
C ASP A 49 12.02 33.45 -2.10
N ASN A 50 11.65 34.54 -1.44
CA ASN A 50 11.52 34.57 0.01
C ASN A 50 10.25 33.88 0.53
N TYR A 51 9.27 33.63 -0.35
CA TYR A 51 8.01 32.99 0.00
C TYR A 51 7.66 31.88 -0.98
N ALA A 52 7.39 30.68 -0.49
CA ALA A 52 6.95 29.53 -1.28
C ALA A 52 5.57 29.05 -0.82
N TYR A 53 4.75 28.55 -1.72
CA TYR A 53 3.44 27.97 -1.41
C TYR A 53 3.13 26.77 -2.29
N ASP A 54 2.40 25.81 -1.72
CA ASP A 54 1.78 24.67 -2.40
C ASP A 54 0.33 24.56 -1.97
N THR A 55 -0.59 24.45 -2.95
CA THR A 55 -2.02 24.41 -2.70
C THR A 55 -2.50 22.96 -2.65
N CYS A 56 -3.11 22.57 -1.54
CA CYS A 56 -3.84 21.32 -1.42
C CYS A 56 -5.31 21.56 -1.67
N GLN A 57 -5.90 20.87 -2.67
CA GLN A 57 -7.32 20.99 -2.98
C GLN A 57 -7.92 19.65 -3.37
N TYR A 58 -9.19 19.44 -2.97
CA TYR A 58 -10.00 18.28 -3.32
C TYR A 58 -11.43 18.70 -3.61
N SER A 59 -12.03 18.12 -4.64
CA SER A 59 -13.45 18.21 -4.89
C SER A 59 -14.19 17.09 -4.13
N ARG A 60 -15.49 17.29 -3.90
CA ARG A 60 -16.35 16.27 -3.30
C ARG A 60 -16.44 15.01 -4.16
N GLU A 61 -16.43 15.17 -5.49
CA GLU A 61 -16.46 14.06 -6.46
C GLU A 61 -15.22 13.18 -6.37
N GLU A 62 -14.03 13.76 -6.20
CA GLU A 62 -12.79 13.01 -6.00
C GLU A 62 -12.86 12.18 -4.72
N ILE A 63 -13.37 12.77 -3.64
CA ILE A 63 -13.52 12.10 -2.35
C ILE A 63 -14.54 10.95 -2.45
N ILE A 64 -15.71 11.19 -3.08
CA ILE A 64 -16.75 10.16 -3.29
C ILE A 64 -16.16 8.98 -4.08
N ARG A 65 -15.37 9.25 -5.13
CA ARG A 65 -14.78 8.22 -5.98
C ARG A 65 -13.92 7.25 -5.17
N ILE A 66 -13.01 7.76 -4.33
CA ILE A 66 -12.15 6.89 -3.52
C ILE A 66 -12.91 6.24 -2.35
N ALA A 67 -13.83 6.97 -1.72
CA ALA A 67 -14.62 6.45 -0.62
C ALA A 67 -15.48 5.26 -1.04
N LYS A 68 -16.13 5.32 -2.23
CA LYS A 68 -16.87 4.17 -2.79
C LYS A 68 -15.99 2.93 -2.89
N ILE A 69 -14.77 3.06 -3.40
CA ILE A 69 -13.82 1.95 -3.48
C ILE A 69 -13.50 1.44 -2.08
N GLY A 70 -13.28 2.34 -1.10
CA GLY A 70 -13.04 2.00 0.30
C GLY A 70 -14.16 1.17 0.91
N PHE A 71 -15.37 1.58 0.75
CA PHE A 71 -16.54 0.84 1.23
C PHE A 71 -16.67 -0.54 0.57
N GLU A 72 -16.49 -0.62 -0.75
CA GLU A 72 -16.55 -1.91 -1.47
C GLU A 72 -15.41 -2.86 -1.09
N TYR A 73 -14.23 -2.35 -0.79
CA TYR A 73 -13.14 -3.15 -0.23
C TYR A 73 -13.47 -3.64 1.18
N ALA A 74 -13.95 -2.76 2.04
CA ALA A 74 -14.33 -3.14 3.41
C ALA A 74 -15.43 -4.21 3.44
N LYS A 75 -16.42 -4.16 2.52
CA LYS A 75 -17.44 -5.22 2.39
C LYS A 75 -16.86 -6.60 2.17
N LYS A 76 -15.80 -6.70 1.36
CA LYS A 76 -15.15 -7.96 0.99
C LYS A 76 -14.16 -8.45 2.06
N ARG A 77 -13.87 -7.63 3.06
CA ARG A 77 -12.93 -7.89 4.14
C ARG A 77 -13.66 -7.90 5.50
N SER A 78 -13.05 -7.36 6.54
CA SER A 78 -13.59 -7.43 7.91
C SER A 78 -14.65 -6.38 8.24
N LYS A 79 -15.14 -5.65 7.23
CA LYS A 79 -16.16 -4.58 7.36
C LYS A 79 -15.71 -3.40 8.23
N LYS A 80 -14.42 -3.10 8.23
CA LYS A 80 -13.84 -1.96 8.92
C LYS A 80 -13.20 -1.02 7.91
N LEU A 81 -13.54 0.27 7.99
CA LEU A 81 -12.97 1.33 7.17
C LEU A 81 -12.46 2.46 8.06
N CYS A 82 -11.19 2.80 7.92
CA CYS A 82 -10.61 3.97 8.56
C CYS A 82 -10.45 5.11 7.54
N CYS A 83 -11.10 6.23 7.78
CA CYS A 83 -10.91 7.46 7.04
C CYS A 83 -9.80 8.27 7.71
N VAL A 84 -8.67 8.41 7.01
CA VAL A 84 -7.49 9.12 7.52
C VAL A 84 -7.52 10.57 7.05
N ASP A 85 -7.47 11.50 7.99
CA ASP A 85 -7.56 12.92 7.69
C ASP A 85 -6.73 13.79 8.66
N LYS A 86 -6.81 15.10 8.51
CA LYS A 86 -6.29 16.11 9.45
C LYS A 86 -7.34 17.22 9.67
N ALA A 87 -8.59 16.83 9.93
CA ALA A 87 -9.75 17.73 10.00
C ALA A 87 -9.65 18.78 11.11
N ASN A 88 -8.80 18.57 12.13
CA ASN A 88 -8.54 19.60 13.14
C ASN A 88 -7.75 20.79 12.59
N VAL A 89 -7.11 20.68 11.40
CA VAL A 89 -6.28 21.74 10.82
C VAL A 89 -6.76 22.11 9.41
N LEU A 90 -7.01 21.12 8.52
CA LEU A 90 -7.17 21.33 7.08
C LEU A 90 -8.64 21.34 6.67
N GLU A 91 -9.06 22.35 5.90
CA GLU A 91 -10.42 22.42 5.31
C GLU A 91 -10.65 21.27 4.31
N THR A 92 -9.64 20.89 3.53
CA THR A 92 -9.72 19.72 2.64
C THR A 92 -10.04 18.43 3.41
N SER A 93 -9.45 18.26 4.59
CA SER A 93 -9.72 17.10 5.46
C SER A 93 -11.10 17.16 6.13
N ARG A 94 -11.63 18.36 6.41
CA ARG A 94 -13.01 18.52 6.89
C ARG A 94 -14.00 18.10 5.81
N LEU A 95 -13.84 18.61 4.58
CA LEU A 95 -14.65 18.20 3.44
C LEU A 95 -14.57 16.67 3.20
N TRP A 96 -13.37 16.11 3.36
CA TRP A 96 -13.13 14.66 3.23
C TRP A 96 -13.96 13.88 4.26
N ARG A 97 -13.84 14.23 5.53
CA ARG A 97 -14.57 13.58 6.63
C ARG A 97 -16.09 13.71 6.46
N GLU A 98 -16.58 14.91 6.19
CA GLU A 98 -18.00 15.18 5.97
C GLU A 98 -18.57 14.36 4.80
N THR A 99 -17.80 14.24 3.71
CA THR A 99 -18.23 13.49 2.53
C THR A 99 -18.33 12.00 2.85
N VAL A 100 -17.35 11.43 3.53
CA VAL A 100 -17.35 10.01 3.92
C VAL A 100 -18.49 9.74 4.91
N GLN A 101 -18.69 10.61 5.91
CA GLN A 101 -19.82 10.52 6.85
C GLN A 101 -21.18 10.53 6.14
N GLY A 102 -21.34 11.39 5.13
CA GLY A 102 -22.57 11.45 4.33
C GLY A 102 -22.87 10.16 3.56
N MET A 103 -21.86 9.32 3.31
CA MET A 103 -22.00 8.05 2.60
C MET A 103 -22.27 6.85 3.53
N GLU A 104 -22.03 6.94 4.83
CA GLU A 104 -22.20 5.81 5.77
C GLU A 104 -23.59 5.19 5.74
N LYS A 105 -24.63 6.01 5.54
CA LYS A 105 -26.03 5.55 5.44
C LYS A 105 -26.26 4.54 4.31
N ASP A 106 -25.44 4.58 3.25
CA ASP A 106 -25.53 3.70 2.10
C ASP A 106 -24.77 2.38 2.34
N TYR A 107 -24.01 2.29 3.46
CA TYR A 107 -23.15 1.16 3.84
C TYR A 107 -23.29 0.80 5.33
N PRO A 108 -24.51 0.52 5.81
CA PRO A 108 -24.79 0.37 7.25
C PRO A 108 -24.05 -0.81 7.91
N GLU A 109 -23.56 -1.77 7.11
CA GLU A 109 -22.80 -2.93 7.61
C GLU A 109 -21.31 -2.63 7.85
N ILE A 110 -20.82 -1.44 7.41
CA ILE A 110 -19.39 -1.07 7.54
C ILE A 110 -19.20 -0.20 8.78
N LYS A 111 -18.28 -0.62 9.63
CA LYS A 111 -17.85 0.19 10.77
C LYS A 111 -16.80 1.20 10.30
N VAL A 112 -17.18 2.47 10.24
CA VAL A 112 -16.25 3.55 9.86
C VAL A 112 -15.62 4.17 11.12
N SER A 113 -14.31 4.43 11.04
CA SER A 113 -13.57 5.23 12.03
C SER A 113 -12.90 6.41 11.33
N TYR A 114 -12.70 7.49 12.09
CA TYR A 114 -12.07 8.73 11.61
C TYR A 114 -10.88 9.04 12.48
N GLU A 115 -9.68 8.99 11.90
CA GLU A 115 -8.45 9.19 12.65
C GLU A 115 -7.58 10.25 11.98
N PHE A 116 -6.89 11.04 12.81
CA PHE A 116 -5.91 11.99 12.31
C PHE A 116 -4.67 11.23 11.83
N VAL A 117 -4.07 11.71 10.76
CA VAL A 117 -2.91 11.07 10.13
C VAL A 117 -1.75 10.81 11.09
N ASP A 118 -1.49 11.72 12.01
CA ASP A 118 -0.46 11.57 13.04
C ASP A 118 -0.78 10.45 14.06
N ALA A 119 -2.05 10.27 14.39
CA ALA A 119 -2.48 9.15 15.23
C ALA A 119 -2.38 7.81 14.50
N VAL A 120 -2.71 7.79 13.19
CA VAL A 120 -2.55 6.60 12.34
C VAL A 120 -1.09 6.20 12.22
N ALA A 121 -0.18 7.15 11.95
CA ALA A 121 1.26 6.92 11.91
C ALA A 121 1.76 6.25 13.19
N MET A 122 1.41 6.79 14.36
CA MET A 122 1.75 6.19 15.64
C MET A 122 1.19 4.76 15.79
N ARG A 123 -0.06 4.53 15.39
CA ARG A 123 -0.73 3.22 15.54
C ARG A 123 -0.23 2.18 14.56
N LEU A 124 0.23 2.54 13.37
CA LEU A 124 0.88 1.63 12.43
C LEU A 124 2.13 0.99 13.03
N VAL A 125 2.86 1.72 13.88
CA VAL A 125 4.01 1.18 14.60
C VAL A 125 3.57 0.34 15.82
N GLN A 126 2.49 0.71 16.49
CA GLN A 126 2.07 0.10 17.76
C GLN A 126 1.16 -1.10 17.60
N TRP A 127 0.15 -1.01 16.72
CA TRP A 127 -0.91 -2.02 16.53
C TRP A 127 -1.46 -2.00 15.10
N PRO A 128 -0.65 -2.28 14.07
CA PRO A 128 -1.11 -2.23 12.67
C PRO A 128 -2.27 -3.21 12.40
N SER A 129 -2.33 -4.35 13.10
CA SER A 129 -3.39 -5.35 12.98
C SER A 129 -4.78 -4.86 13.43
N SER A 130 -4.87 -3.66 14.04
CA SER A 130 -6.16 -3.04 14.37
C SER A 130 -6.88 -2.48 13.13
N TYR A 131 -6.16 -2.23 12.05
CA TYR A 131 -6.69 -1.73 10.79
C TYR A 131 -7.03 -2.86 9.81
N ASP A 132 -7.93 -2.55 8.88
CA ASP A 132 -8.31 -3.42 7.77
C ASP A 132 -8.21 -2.64 6.46
N VAL A 133 -9.12 -1.69 6.20
CA VAL A 133 -9.08 -0.81 5.04
C VAL A 133 -8.90 0.64 5.50
N LEU A 134 -7.94 1.34 4.91
CA LEU A 134 -7.70 2.77 5.16
C LEU A 134 -7.86 3.54 3.85
N ILE A 135 -8.67 4.61 3.88
CA ILE A 135 -8.73 5.57 2.77
C ILE A 135 -7.97 6.83 3.15
N THR A 136 -7.16 7.33 2.23
CA THR A 136 -6.26 8.46 2.46
C THR A 136 -6.25 9.44 1.30
N SER A 137 -5.97 10.71 1.61
CA SER A 137 -5.54 11.69 0.62
C SER A 137 -4.20 11.30 -0.01
N ASN A 138 -3.81 11.97 -1.09
CA ASN A 138 -2.60 11.65 -1.85
C ASN A 138 -1.34 11.68 -0.96
N LEU A 139 -1.03 12.81 -0.34
CA LEU A 139 0.18 12.98 0.48
C LEU A 139 0.20 12.07 1.72
N PHE A 140 -0.94 11.97 2.42
CA PHE A 140 -1.00 11.12 3.62
C PHE A 140 -0.84 9.64 3.27
N GLY A 141 -1.43 9.21 2.16
CA GLY A 141 -1.27 7.84 1.66
C GLY A 141 0.16 7.52 1.26
N ASP A 142 0.87 8.48 0.67
CA ASP A 142 2.29 8.33 0.33
C ASP A 142 3.13 8.04 1.56
N ILE A 143 3.07 8.94 2.54
CA ILE A 143 3.87 8.85 3.76
C ILE A 143 3.54 7.59 4.58
N LEU A 144 2.24 7.34 4.80
CA LEU A 144 1.82 6.21 5.64
C LEU A 144 2.11 4.84 5.01
N THR A 145 2.10 4.72 3.68
CA THR A 145 2.42 3.44 3.03
C THR A 145 3.90 3.14 3.03
N ASP A 146 4.76 4.16 2.97
CA ASP A 146 6.19 3.99 3.13
C ASP A 146 6.54 3.59 4.58
N GLU A 147 5.90 4.22 5.57
CA GLU A 147 5.99 3.80 6.96
C GLU A 147 5.51 2.35 7.15
N ALA A 148 4.37 1.99 6.56
CA ALA A 148 3.81 0.65 6.64
C ALA A 148 4.68 -0.42 5.97
N SER A 149 5.56 -0.07 5.03
CA SER A 149 6.50 -1.01 4.41
C SER A 149 7.45 -1.67 5.42
N VAL A 150 7.71 -0.98 6.54
CA VAL A 150 8.52 -1.50 7.65
C VAL A 150 7.87 -2.72 8.32
N ILE A 151 6.53 -2.81 8.29
CA ILE A 151 5.76 -3.94 8.84
C ILE A 151 6.08 -5.21 8.07
N SER A 152 6.13 -5.15 6.74
CA SER A 152 6.44 -6.31 5.88
C SER A 152 7.92 -6.69 5.89
N GLY A 153 8.80 -5.84 6.41
CA GLY A 153 10.24 -6.08 6.52
C GLY A 153 11.08 -5.59 5.33
N SER A 154 10.48 -5.28 4.19
CA SER A 154 11.14 -4.67 3.02
C SER A 154 10.14 -4.01 2.09
N MET A 155 10.49 -2.84 1.53
CA MET A 155 9.74 -2.22 0.43
C MET A 155 9.68 -3.10 -0.83
N GLY A 156 10.67 -3.97 -1.02
CA GLY A 156 10.71 -4.94 -2.11
C GLY A 156 9.63 -6.04 -2.03
N LEU A 157 8.79 -6.03 -1.00
CA LEU A 157 7.64 -6.93 -0.83
C LEU A 157 6.29 -6.24 -1.10
N MET A 158 6.30 -4.94 -1.39
CA MET A 158 5.08 -4.12 -1.42
C MET A 158 4.60 -3.89 -2.85
N PRO A 159 3.58 -4.62 -3.33
CA PRO A 159 2.96 -4.36 -4.62
C PRO A 159 2.02 -3.17 -4.56
N SER A 160 1.63 -2.65 -5.73
CA SER A 160 0.51 -1.73 -5.85
C SER A 160 -0.27 -1.88 -7.15
N ALA A 161 -1.50 -1.39 -7.13
CA ALA A 161 -2.37 -1.31 -8.29
C ALA A 161 -3.06 0.06 -8.32
N SER A 162 -2.83 0.84 -9.36
CA SER A 162 -3.58 2.07 -9.66
C SER A 162 -4.72 1.72 -10.61
N ILE A 163 -5.96 1.66 -10.10
CA ILE A 163 -7.12 1.24 -10.85
C ILE A 163 -8.01 2.44 -11.16
N GLY A 164 -8.17 2.72 -12.45
CA GLY A 164 -9.10 3.69 -13.00
C GLY A 164 -10.40 3.04 -13.51
N SER A 165 -11.19 3.80 -14.26
CA SER A 165 -12.43 3.29 -14.89
C SER A 165 -12.18 2.41 -16.10
N GLU A 166 -11.14 2.70 -16.88
CA GLU A 166 -10.83 2.02 -18.15
C GLU A 166 -9.44 1.38 -18.14
N ASN A 167 -8.48 2.01 -17.46
CA ASN A 167 -7.10 1.58 -17.43
C ASN A 167 -6.64 1.28 -16.02
N ALA A 168 -5.67 0.39 -15.89
CA ALA A 168 -4.99 0.09 -14.65
C ALA A 168 -3.48 0.02 -14.84
N LEU A 169 -2.73 0.44 -13.81
CA LEU A 169 -1.28 0.33 -13.75
C LEU A 169 -0.90 -0.50 -12.53
N TYR A 170 -0.01 -1.46 -12.73
CA TYR A 170 0.47 -2.36 -11.69
C TYR A 170 1.97 -2.21 -11.54
N GLU A 171 2.42 -1.78 -10.40
CA GLU A 171 3.83 -1.49 -10.12
C GLU A 171 4.17 -1.68 -8.64
N PRO A 172 5.44 -1.92 -8.27
CA PRO A 172 5.88 -1.80 -6.88
C PRO A 172 5.64 -0.41 -6.32
N ILE A 173 5.57 -0.27 -4.98
CA ILE A 173 5.52 1.05 -4.35
C ILE A 173 6.88 1.76 -4.37
N HIS A 174 7.98 1.01 -4.42
CA HIS A 174 9.34 1.54 -4.37
C HIS A 174 9.78 2.18 -5.70
N GLY A 175 10.74 3.11 -5.63
CA GLY A 175 11.36 3.74 -6.79
C GLY A 175 12.32 2.83 -7.56
N SER A 176 13.08 3.42 -8.48
CA SER A 176 13.93 2.71 -9.46
C SER A 176 15.26 2.20 -8.92
N TYR A 177 15.69 2.58 -7.73
CA TYR A 177 16.93 2.19 -7.05
C TYR A 177 18.17 2.28 -7.96
N PRO A 178 18.55 3.48 -8.47
CA PRO A 178 19.65 3.64 -9.44
C PRO A 178 20.99 3.08 -8.98
N GLU A 179 21.26 3.14 -7.66
CA GLU A 179 22.50 2.67 -7.06
C GLU A 179 22.69 1.15 -7.15
N ALA A 180 21.62 0.40 -7.38
CA ALA A 180 21.64 -1.05 -7.58
C ALA A 180 21.77 -1.47 -9.04
N THR A 181 21.84 -0.51 -9.99
CA THR A 181 21.93 -0.82 -11.42
C THR A 181 23.09 -1.75 -11.72
N GLY A 182 22.82 -2.87 -12.40
CA GLY A 182 23.79 -3.88 -12.79
C GLY A 182 24.29 -4.81 -11.68
N LYS A 183 23.92 -4.58 -10.41
CA LYS A 183 24.37 -5.38 -9.26
C LYS A 183 23.54 -6.64 -9.03
N LYS A 184 22.39 -6.78 -9.67
CA LYS A 184 21.46 -7.92 -9.52
C LYS A 184 21.02 -8.18 -8.07
N ILE A 185 20.85 -7.14 -7.27
CA ILE A 185 20.52 -7.22 -5.84
C ILE A 185 19.11 -6.74 -5.53
N ALA A 186 18.41 -6.13 -6.49
CA ALA A 186 17.05 -5.64 -6.31
C ALA A 186 16.07 -6.80 -6.09
N ASN A 187 15.19 -6.66 -5.11
CA ASN A 187 14.16 -7.65 -4.82
C ASN A 187 13.07 -7.62 -5.89
N PRO A 188 12.79 -8.73 -6.62
CA PRO A 188 11.78 -8.75 -7.68
C PRO A 188 10.36 -9.02 -7.16
N ILE A 189 10.19 -9.37 -5.89
CA ILE A 189 8.95 -9.91 -5.34
C ILE A 189 7.79 -8.89 -5.45
N ALA A 190 8.04 -7.60 -5.17
CA ALA A 190 6.99 -6.59 -5.29
C ALA A 190 6.43 -6.49 -6.73
N SER A 191 7.30 -6.59 -7.75
CA SER A 191 6.87 -6.61 -9.16
C SER A 191 6.07 -7.89 -9.49
N ILE A 192 6.49 -9.03 -8.99
CA ILE A 192 5.81 -10.32 -9.15
C ILE A 192 4.43 -10.31 -8.48
N LEU A 193 4.34 -9.75 -7.27
CA LEU A 193 3.07 -9.57 -6.57
C LEU A 193 2.16 -8.54 -7.26
N SER A 194 2.73 -7.49 -7.88
CA SER A 194 1.96 -6.55 -8.70
C SER A 194 1.37 -7.24 -9.94
N LEU A 195 2.10 -8.16 -10.57
CA LEU A 195 1.57 -9.03 -11.62
C LEU A 195 0.42 -9.91 -11.09
N SER A 196 0.57 -10.48 -9.89
CA SER A 196 -0.52 -11.24 -9.24
C SER A 196 -1.78 -10.40 -9.06
N MET A 197 -1.63 -9.14 -8.61
CA MET A 197 -2.76 -8.20 -8.53
C MET A 197 -3.38 -7.91 -9.90
N MET A 198 -2.58 -7.79 -10.96
CA MET A 198 -3.09 -7.59 -12.33
C MET A 198 -3.96 -8.77 -12.79
N LEU A 199 -3.52 -9.98 -12.54
CA LEU A 199 -4.28 -11.19 -12.88
C LEU A 199 -5.62 -11.26 -12.15
N ASP A 200 -5.63 -10.92 -10.86
CA ASP A 200 -6.87 -10.92 -10.08
C ASP A 200 -7.81 -9.77 -10.47
N HIS A 201 -7.31 -8.52 -10.46
CA HIS A 201 -8.16 -7.35 -10.61
C HIS A 201 -8.60 -7.05 -12.05
N SER A 202 -7.68 -7.16 -13.03
CA SER A 202 -7.99 -6.84 -14.44
C SER A 202 -8.49 -8.02 -15.23
N PHE A 203 -8.00 -9.22 -14.96
CA PHE A 203 -8.30 -10.42 -15.76
C PHE A 203 -9.20 -11.43 -15.05
N ASN A 204 -9.50 -11.23 -13.75
CA ASN A 204 -10.27 -12.17 -12.92
C ASN A 204 -9.69 -13.60 -12.91
N LEU A 205 -8.38 -13.73 -13.10
CA LEU A 205 -7.61 -14.97 -13.08
C LEU A 205 -7.14 -15.27 -11.64
N LYS A 206 -8.10 -15.55 -10.75
CA LYS A 206 -7.84 -15.75 -9.32
C LYS A 206 -7.02 -17.00 -9.01
N GLY A 207 -7.13 -18.03 -9.85
CA GLY A 207 -6.35 -19.26 -9.73
C GLY A 207 -4.86 -18.98 -9.91
N GLU A 208 -4.53 -18.32 -11.01
CA GLU A 208 -3.17 -17.94 -11.40
C GLU A 208 -2.55 -16.97 -10.40
N SER A 209 -3.32 -15.98 -9.95
CA SER A 209 -2.89 -15.06 -8.88
C SER A 209 -2.52 -15.82 -7.60
N LYS A 210 -3.33 -16.78 -7.17
CA LYS A 210 -3.04 -17.61 -5.99
C LYS A 210 -1.77 -18.47 -6.16
N ILE A 211 -1.52 -18.99 -7.37
CA ILE A 211 -0.30 -19.77 -7.63
C ILE A 211 0.94 -18.88 -7.47
N ILE A 212 0.90 -17.67 -8.02
CA ILE A 212 2.00 -16.69 -7.86
C ILE A 212 2.24 -16.36 -6.39
N ASN A 213 1.18 -16.06 -5.65
CA ASN A 213 1.31 -15.75 -4.21
C ASN A 213 1.91 -16.92 -3.42
N ARG A 214 1.51 -18.16 -3.72
CA ARG A 214 2.10 -19.37 -3.11
C ARG A 214 3.57 -19.55 -3.50
N ALA A 215 3.94 -19.28 -4.74
CA ALA A 215 5.33 -19.36 -5.19
C ALA A 215 6.22 -18.34 -4.47
N VAL A 216 5.71 -17.13 -4.25
CA VAL A 216 6.40 -16.11 -3.44
C VAL A 216 6.54 -16.58 -1.99
N GLU A 217 5.45 -17.03 -1.37
CA GLU A 217 5.48 -17.52 0.01
C GLU A 217 6.48 -18.68 0.18
N ASP A 218 6.50 -19.63 -0.76
CA ASP A 218 7.44 -20.75 -0.76
C ASP A 218 8.91 -20.26 -0.85
N SER A 219 9.20 -19.26 -1.70
CA SER A 219 10.54 -18.69 -1.79
C SER A 219 10.96 -18.03 -0.46
N LEU A 220 10.05 -17.36 0.23
CA LEU A 220 10.32 -16.73 1.52
C LEU A 220 10.54 -17.75 2.64
N VAL A 221 9.71 -18.81 2.68
CA VAL A 221 9.84 -19.91 3.66
C VAL A 221 11.18 -20.64 3.50
N ASN A 222 11.58 -20.89 2.25
CA ASN A 222 12.87 -21.56 1.93
C ASN A 222 14.08 -20.60 1.95
N LYS A 223 13.88 -19.33 2.36
CA LYS A 223 14.93 -18.29 2.43
C LYS A 223 15.63 -18.06 1.10
N PHE A 224 14.92 -18.29 -0.01
CA PHE A 224 15.42 -18.02 -1.35
C PHE A 224 15.10 -16.56 -1.71
N THR A 225 15.89 -15.64 -1.13
CA THR A 225 15.61 -14.20 -1.08
C THR A 225 16.83 -13.35 -1.39
N THR A 226 16.59 -12.13 -1.81
CA THR A 226 17.61 -11.10 -2.06
C THR A 226 18.23 -10.55 -0.76
N PRO A 227 19.37 -9.80 -0.82
CA PRO A 227 20.09 -9.34 0.36
C PRO A 227 19.31 -8.47 1.35
N ASP A 228 18.29 -7.75 0.89
CA ASP A 228 17.42 -6.93 1.75
C ASP A 228 16.63 -7.74 2.78
N LEU A 229 16.35 -9.01 2.46
CA LEU A 229 15.62 -9.93 3.34
C LEU A 229 16.53 -10.97 4.03
N ASN A 230 17.78 -11.09 3.64
CA ASN A 230 18.66 -12.16 4.08
C ASN A 230 20.07 -11.64 4.44
N LYS A 231 20.15 -10.85 5.51
CA LYS A 231 21.38 -10.16 5.92
C LYS A 231 22.50 -11.09 6.41
N ASP A 232 22.13 -12.21 7.02
CA ASP A 232 23.08 -13.07 7.76
C ASP A 232 23.34 -14.42 7.09
N ASN A 233 22.68 -14.72 5.98
CA ASN A 233 22.77 -15.99 5.26
C ASN A 233 23.15 -15.80 3.79
N LYS A 234 23.20 -16.90 3.04
CA LYS A 234 23.40 -16.84 1.60
C LYS A 234 22.22 -16.14 0.94
N ALA A 235 22.45 -14.93 0.45
CA ALA A 235 21.49 -14.18 -0.36
C ALA A 235 21.59 -14.58 -1.84
N TYR A 236 20.49 -14.45 -2.55
CA TYR A 236 20.36 -14.76 -3.98
C TYR A 236 20.22 -13.48 -4.80
N THR A 237 20.57 -13.56 -6.06
CA THR A 237 20.40 -12.46 -7.01
C THR A 237 18.94 -12.28 -7.43
N THR A 238 18.62 -11.12 -7.99
CA THR A 238 17.30 -10.83 -8.59
C THR A 238 16.85 -11.94 -9.55
N ASP A 239 17.76 -12.37 -10.43
CA ASP A 239 17.48 -13.39 -11.46
C ASP A 239 17.21 -14.76 -10.82
N GLU A 240 18.04 -15.18 -9.86
CA GLU A 240 17.88 -16.47 -9.17
C GLU A 240 16.55 -16.54 -8.41
N VAL A 241 16.14 -15.47 -7.73
CA VAL A 241 14.83 -15.42 -7.05
C VAL A 241 13.68 -15.49 -8.07
N GLY A 242 13.79 -14.77 -9.19
CA GLY A 242 12.82 -14.83 -10.27
C GLY A 242 12.69 -16.23 -10.86
N ASP A 243 13.83 -16.90 -11.16
CA ASP A 243 13.88 -18.25 -11.70
C ASP A 243 13.29 -19.28 -10.73
N TYR A 244 13.55 -19.14 -9.44
CA TYR A 244 12.98 -20.00 -8.40
C TYR A 244 11.43 -19.94 -8.44
N ILE A 245 10.86 -18.73 -8.46
CA ILE A 245 9.42 -18.51 -8.50
C ILE A 245 8.82 -19.07 -9.80
N VAL A 246 9.45 -18.82 -10.94
CA VAL A 246 9.02 -19.38 -12.24
C VAL A 246 9.01 -20.90 -12.22
N ASN A 247 10.05 -21.53 -11.67
CA ASN A 247 10.13 -23.00 -11.59
C ASN A 247 9.04 -23.57 -10.68
N PHE A 248 8.72 -22.92 -9.56
CA PHE A 248 7.59 -23.32 -8.72
C PHE A 248 6.28 -23.28 -9.49
N ILE A 249 6.01 -22.18 -10.22
CA ILE A 249 4.77 -22.00 -10.99
C ILE A 249 4.63 -23.06 -12.08
N LYS A 250 5.73 -23.42 -12.78
CA LYS A 250 5.73 -24.44 -13.85
C LYS A 250 5.39 -25.85 -13.34
N ASN A 251 5.62 -26.12 -12.07
CA ASN A 251 5.43 -27.44 -11.44
C ASN A 251 4.16 -27.50 -10.54
N SER A 252 3.31 -26.45 -10.59
CA SER A 252 2.10 -26.32 -9.75
C SER A 252 0.80 -26.77 -10.40
#